data_11d4fd8f27bb0d9d2e9f8cc7b11cc0b5
#
_entry.id   11d4fd8f27bb0d9d2e9f8cc7b11cc0b5
#
_cell.length_a   1.000
_cell.length_b   1.000
_cell.length_c   1.000
_cell.angle_alpha   90.00
_cell.angle_beta   90.00
_cell.angle_gamma   90.00
#
_symmetry.space_group_name_H-M   'P 1'
#
loop_
_entity.id
_entity.type
_entity.pdbx_description
1 polymer ?
#
loop_
_entity_poly.entity_id
_entity_poly.type
_entity_poly.pdbx_seq_one_letter_code
_entity_poly.pdbx_strand_id
1 'polypeptide(L)'
;MCIRDSLTEERRATGIFGILNIRENTVISSLKRHKKGFYLSEKSMKEDTQKYIDALRTKTPSQETKIRALSGGNQQKVILGRWLLTDPEVLLLDEPTRGIDVGAKYEIYQLIIDLANRGKVVIVVSSEMPELLGICDRIMVMSGGRLAGEINAEEATQELIMTYAAKYV
;
A
#
# COMPACT_ATOMS: atom_id res chain seq x y z
N MET A 1 -1.19 9.45 -17.69
CA MET A 1 -1.28 8.56 -16.51
C MET A 1 -0.27 9.08 -15.50
N CYS A 2 -0.72 9.67 -14.42
CA CYS A 2 0.20 10.15 -13.37
C CYS A 2 0.50 8.99 -12.43
N ILE A 3 1.74 8.49 -12.43
CA ILE A 3 2.27 7.59 -11.39
C ILE A 3 2.43 8.43 -10.12
N ARG A 4 1.32 8.75 -9.43
CA ARG A 4 1.33 9.47 -8.15
C ARG A 4 0.91 8.60 -6.98
N ASP A 5 0.49 7.38 -7.28
CA ASP A 5 -0.15 6.50 -6.32
C ASP A 5 0.84 5.41 -5.89
N SER A 6 1.97 5.85 -5.30
CA SER A 6 3.01 4.97 -4.78
C SER A 6 3.09 5.04 -3.26
N LEU A 7 3.21 3.87 -2.66
CA LEU A 7 3.53 3.71 -1.26
C LEU A 7 5.03 3.47 -1.17
N THR A 8 5.75 4.28 -0.42
CA THR A 8 7.21 4.25 -0.33
C THR A 8 7.70 3.46 0.88
N GLU A 9 8.91 2.90 0.78
CA GLU A 9 9.58 2.11 1.82
C GLU A 9 9.66 2.84 3.17
N GLU A 10 10.09 4.11 3.18
CA GLU A 10 10.24 4.90 4.39
C GLU A 10 8.94 5.58 4.83
N ARG A 11 8.00 4.77 5.35
CA ARG A 11 6.69 5.23 5.83
C ARG A 11 6.73 6.46 6.72
N ARG A 12 7.66 6.51 7.69
CA ARG A 12 7.72 7.60 8.68
C ARG A 12 8.29 8.90 8.11
N ALA A 13 9.20 8.81 7.15
CA ALA A 13 9.84 9.98 6.56
C ALA A 13 9.00 10.57 5.42
N THR A 14 8.41 9.72 4.58
CA THR A 14 7.77 10.14 3.33
C THR A 14 6.30 9.77 3.22
N GLY A 15 5.85 8.76 3.96
CA GLY A 15 4.50 8.20 3.83
C GLY A 15 3.43 8.88 4.69
N ILE A 16 3.77 9.40 5.88
CA ILE A 16 2.81 9.98 6.82
C ILE A 16 3.10 11.44 7.17
N PHE A 17 2.04 12.19 7.42
CA PHE A 17 2.11 13.52 8.03
C PHE A 17 1.86 13.36 9.54
N GLY A 18 2.94 13.11 10.30
CA GLY A 18 2.88 12.69 11.70
C GLY A 18 2.14 13.62 12.66
N ILE A 19 2.09 14.92 12.35
CA ILE A 19 1.38 15.94 13.14
C ILE A 19 -0.13 15.98 12.84
N LEU A 20 -0.54 15.43 11.68
CA LEU A 20 -1.93 15.40 11.24
C LEU A 20 -2.65 14.18 11.82
N ASN A 21 -3.99 14.28 11.89
CA ASN A 21 -4.85 13.16 12.31
C ASN A 21 -5.06 12.16 11.18
N ILE A 22 -5.77 11.06 11.47
CA ILE A 22 -6.04 9.98 10.50
C ILE A 22 -6.86 10.52 9.33
N ARG A 23 -7.93 11.31 9.58
CA ARG A 23 -8.78 11.87 8.53
C ARG A 23 -7.95 12.71 7.56
N GLU A 24 -7.18 13.65 8.07
CA GLU A 24 -6.32 14.52 7.25
C GLU A 24 -5.32 13.70 6.43
N ASN A 25 -4.68 12.70 7.03
CA ASN A 25 -3.79 11.79 6.33
C ASN A 25 -4.48 10.97 5.24
N THR A 26 -5.73 10.55 5.45
CA THR A 26 -6.48 9.76 4.46
C THR A 26 -6.89 10.59 3.25
N VAL A 27 -7.37 11.82 3.46
CA VAL A 27 -7.98 12.61 2.38
C VAL A 27 -7.02 13.51 1.62
N ILE A 28 -5.79 13.71 2.10
CA ILE A 28 -4.86 14.73 1.57
C ILE A 28 -4.56 14.57 0.08
N SER A 29 -4.53 13.35 -0.45
CA SER A 29 -4.31 13.06 -1.87
C SER A 29 -5.56 13.26 -2.73
N SER A 30 -6.73 13.38 -2.11
CA SER A 30 -8.04 13.46 -2.77
C SER A 30 -8.86 14.70 -2.41
N LEU A 31 -8.24 15.77 -1.91
CA LEU A 31 -8.92 16.99 -1.44
C LEU A 31 -9.88 17.58 -2.47
N LYS A 32 -9.57 17.48 -3.77
CA LYS A 32 -10.45 17.94 -4.85
C LYS A 32 -11.83 17.29 -4.82
N ARG A 33 -11.92 16.01 -4.41
CA ARG A 33 -13.15 15.23 -4.27
C ARG A 33 -14.07 15.80 -3.19
N HIS A 34 -13.50 16.41 -2.16
CA HIS A 34 -14.22 16.95 -1.00
C HIS A 34 -14.55 18.44 -1.14
N LYS A 35 -14.16 19.06 -2.26
CA LYS A 35 -14.39 20.50 -2.48
C LYS A 35 -15.86 20.77 -2.78
N LYS A 36 -16.44 21.72 -2.02
CA LYS A 36 -17.77 22.30 -2.27
C LYS A 36 -17.66 23.82 -2.38
N GLY A 37 -17.63 24.34 -3.62
CA GLY A 37 -17.38 25.75 -3.84
C GLY A 37 -16.00 26.17 -3.35
N PHE A 38 -15.93 27.05 -2.36
CA PHE A 38 -14.68 27.59 -1.81
C PHE A 38 -14.18 26.88 -0.54
N TYR A 39 -14.89 25.87 -0.04
CA TYR A 39 -14.52 25.15 1.18
C TYR A 39 -14.45 23.64 0.98
N LEU A 40 -13.82 22.95 1.93
CA LEU A 40 -13.78 21.49 1.99
C LEU A 40 -14.92 20.98 2.87
N SER A 41 -15.66 19.98 2.39
CA SER A 41 -16.74 19.37 3.12
C SER A 41 -16.22 18.39 4.18
N GLU A 42 -16.22 18.82 5.45
CA GLU A 42 -15.84 17.93 6.56
C GLU A 42 -16.70 16.67 6.64
N LYS A 43 -17.99 16.76 6.32
CA LYS A 43 -18.89 15.61 6.30
C LYS A 43 -18.40 14.57 5.28
N SER A 44 -18.10 14.98 4.04
CA SER A 44 -17.61 14.07 3.00
C SER A 44 -16.25 13.46 3.38
N MET A 45 -15.34 14.26 3.98
CA MET A 45 -14.04 13.75 4.46
C MET A 45 -14.21 12.69 5.56
N LYS A 46 -15.13 12.92 6.51
CA LYS A 46 -15.43 11.97 7.59
C LYS A 46 -16.02 10.66 7.06
N GLU A 47 -16.96 10.74 6.13
CA GLU A 47 -17.61 9.57 5.51
C GLU A 47 -16.61 8.70 4.75
N ASP A 48 -15.80 9.31 3.88
CA ASP A 48 -14.80 8.59 3.11
C ASP A 48 -13.70 8.00 4.01
N THR A 49 -13.26 8.73 5.04
CA THR A 49 -12.29 8.21 6.01
C THR A 49 -12.84 7.01 6.77
N GLN A 50 -14.11 7.09 7.25
CA GLN A 50 -14.72 5.98 7.97
C GLN A 50 -14.82 4.74 7.10
N LYS A 51 -15.24 4.90 5.84
CA LYS A 51 -15.29 3.81 4.86
C LYS A 51 -13.97 3.04 4.77
N TYR A 52 -12.83 3.75 4.74
CA TYR A 52 -11.52 3.09 4.63
C TYR A 52 -10.99 2.57 5.97
N ILE A 53 -11.33 3.19 7.10
CA ILE A 53 -11.07 2.63 8.43
C ILE A 53 -11.73 1.26 8.55
N ASP A 54 -13.01 1.16 8.16
CA ASP A 54 -13.79 -0.07 8.25
C ASP A 54 -13.30 -1.12 7.23
N ALA A 55 -13.12 -0.73 5.96
CA ALA A 55 -12.68 -1.61 4.89
C ALA A 55 -11.30 -2.23 5.16
N LEU A 56 -10.39 -1.45 5.74
CA LEU A 56 -9.02 -1.88 6.05
C LEU A 56 -8.87 -2.38 7.50
N ARG A 57 -9.97 -2.43 8.26
CA ARG A 57 -9.99 -2.82 9.68
C ARG A 57 -8.91 -2.10 10.48
N THR A 58 -8.81 -0.77 10.29
CA THR A 58 -7.81 0.06 10.97
C THR A 58 -8.21 0.24 12.44
N LYS A 59 -7.37 -0.23 13.36
CA LYS A 59 -7.63 -0.11 14.80
C LYS A 59 -7.27 1.31 15.26
N THR A 60 -8.29 2.10 15.57
CA THR A 60 -8.15 3.47 16.09
C THR A 60 -9.33 3.86 16.99
N PRO A 61 -9.11 4.69 18.02
CA PRO A 61 -10.20 5.23 18.83
C PRO A 61 -11.12 6.19 18.08
N SER A 62 -10.55 6.98 17.15
CA SER A 62 -11.29 7.94 16.32
C SER A 62 -10.49 8.41 15.13
N GLN A 63 -11.14 9.05 14.16
CA GLN A 63 -10.51 9.69 13.00
C GLN A 63 -9.64 10.90 13.38
N GLU A 64 -9.87 11.50 14.55
CA GLU A 64 -9.13 12.64 15.07
C GLU A 64 -7.81 12.23 15.76
N THR A 65 -7.59 10.93 15.94
CA THR A 65 -6.35 10.41 16.51
C THR A 65 -5.17 10.77 15.59
N LYS A 66 -4.08 11.31 16.16
CA LYS A 66 -2.87 11.60 15.39
C LYS A 66 -2.27 10.31 14.86
N ILE A 67 -1.90 10.28 13.57
CA ILE A 67 -1.41 9.07 12.91
C ILE A 67 -0.17 8.49 13.60
N ARG A 68 0.67 9.32 14.19
CA ARG A 68 1.87 8.87 14.94
C ARG A 68 1.56 8.02 16.18
N ALA A 69 0.33 8.09 16.71
CA ALA A 69 -0.10 7.30 17.86
C ALA A 69 -0.53 5.87 17.49
N LEU A 70 -0.66 5.57 16.20
CA LEU A 70 -1.01 4.24 15.72
C LEU A 70 0.21 3.32 15.66
N SER A 71 -0.05 1.99 15.75
CA SER A 71 0.96 0.98 15.42
C SER A 71 1.37 1.06 13.94
N GLY A 72 2.55 0.52 13.61
CA GLY A 72 3.07 0.53 12.24
C GLY A 72 2.11 -0.03 11.21
N GLY A 73 1.46 -1.16 11.50
CA GLY A 73 0.47 -1.76 10.60
C GLY A 73 -0.76 -0.88 10.39
N ASN A 74 -1.26 -0.21 11.44
CA ASN A 74 -2.39 0.70 11.29
C ASN A 74 -2.01 2.00 10.55
N GLN A 75 -0.78 2.51 10.73
CA GLN A 75 -0.27 3.61 9.91
C GLN A 75 -0.24 3.23 8.42
N GLN A 76 0.24 2.02 8.11
CA GLN A 76 0.29 1.50 6.74
C GLN A 76 -1.11 1.41 6.10
N LYS A 77 -2.09 0.94 6.85
CA LYS A 77 -3.49 0.88 6.41
C LYS A 77 -4.05 2.28 6.10
N VAL A 78 -3.73 3.30 6.90
CA VAL A 78 -4.14 4.68 6.62
C VAL A 78 -3.50 5.20 5.31
N ILE A 79 -2.22 4.89 5.06
CA ILE A 79 -1.55 5.26 3.80
C ILE A 79 -2.20 4.54 2.61
N LEU A 80 -2.46 3.24 2.73
CA LEU A 80 -3.19 2.49 1.70
C LEU A 80 -4.57 3.09 1.45
N GLY A 81 -5.35 3.39 2.49
CA GLY A 81 -6.65 4.05 2.38
C GLY A 81 -6.59 5.39 1.65
N ARG A 82 -5.52 6.19 1.87
CA ARG A 82 -5.27 7.44 1.14
C ARG A 82 -5.19 7.22 -0.36
N TRP A 83 -4.43 6.23 -0.80
CA TRP A 83 -4.25 5.95 -2.22
C TRP A 83 -5.46 5.28 -2.84
N LEU A 84 -6.11 4.35 -2.13
CA LEU A 84 -7.35 3.72 -2.58
C LEU A 84 -8.50 4.72 -2.73
N LEU A 85 -8.52 5.81 -1.94
CA LEU A 85 -9.50 6.87 -2.07
C LEU A 85 -9.39 7.64 -3.41
N THR A 86 -8.23 7.58 -4.06
CA THR A 86 -8.03 8.15 -5.41
C THR A 86 -8.53 7.23 -6.52
N ASP A 87 -8.96 6.01 -6.19
CA ASP A 87 -9.44 4.95 -7.10
C ASP A 87 -8.47 4.68 -8.27
N PRO A 88 -7.20 4.31 -8.00
CA PRO A 88 -6.20 4.11 -9.04
C PRO A 88 -6.50 2.85 -9.86
N GLU A 89 -6.16 2.87 -11.15
CA GLU A 89 -6.13 1.67 -12.01
C GLU A 89 -4.90 0.82 -11.76
N VAL A 90 -3.77 1.48 -11.43
CA VAL A 90 -2.48 0.85 -11.13
C VAL A 90 -1.99 1.34 -9.78
N LEU A 91 -1.74 0.42 -8.87
CA LEU A 91 -1.20 0.69 -7.53
C LEU A 91 0.23 0.14 -7.43
N LEU A 92 1.17 1.00 -7.09
CA LEU A 92 2.57 0.63 -6.86
C LEU A 92 2.86 0.61 -5.36
N LEU A 93 3.25 -0.53 -4.84
CA LEU A 93 3.54 -0.77 -3.42
C LEU A 93 5.01 -1.15 -3.26
N ASP A 94 5.76 -0.28 -2.60
CA ASP A 94 7.17 -0.50 -2.30
C ASP A 94 7.32 -0.88 -0.83
N GLU A 95 7.77 -2.11 -0.56
CA GLU A 95 7.92 -2.73 0.76
C GLU A 95 6.66 -2.54 1.64
N PRO A 96 5.44 -2.93 1.17
CA PRO A 96 4.19 -2.56 1.84
C PRO A 96 4.03 -3.14 3.24
N THR A 97 4.78 -4.17 3.58
CA THR A 97 4.66 -4.89 4.85
C THR A 97 5.90 -4.75 5.75
N ARG A 98 6.89 -3.95 5.34
CA ARG A 98 8.13 -3.78 6.10
C ARG A 98 7.89 -3.17 7.47
N GLY A 99 8.43 -3.82 8.50
CA GLY A 99 8.37 -3.33 9.88
C GLY A 99 6.99 -3.33 10.51
N ILE A 100 6.11 -4.24 10.07
CA ILE A 100 4.81 -4.48 10.67
C ILE A 100 4.69 -5.91 11.18
N ASP A 101 3.77 -6.14 12.12
CA ASP A 101 3.53 -7.46 12.70
C ASP A 101 2.87 -8.42 11.70
N VAL A 102 3.02 -9.74 11.96
CA VAL A 102 2.55 -10.81 11.08
C VAL A 102 1.04 -10.75 10.82
N GLY A 103 0.26 -10.41 11.85
CA GLY A 103 -1.20 -10.31 11.69
C GLY A 103 -1.61 -9.17 10.75
N ALA A 104 -0.95 -8.01 10.89
CA ALA A 104 -1.20 -6.88 9.99
C ALA A 104 -0.67 -7.12 8.56
N LYS A 105 0.43 -7.88 8.39
CA LYS A 105 0.90 -8.32 7.07
C LYS A 105 -0.19 -9.09 6.32
N TYR A 106 -0.77 -10.09 7.00
CA TYR A 106 -1.82 -10.92 6.40
C TYR A 106 -3.02 -10.09 5.92
N GLU A 107 -3.45 -9.09 6.70
CA GLU A 107 -4.55 -8.22 6.31
C GLU A 107 -4.21 -7.36 5.06
N ILE A 108 -2.94 -6.96 4.90
CA ILE A 108 -2.46 -6.24 3.70
C ILE A 108 -2.42 -7.19 2.49
N TYR A 109 -1.98 -8.43 2.65
CA TYR A 109 -1.99 -9.42 1.56
C TYR A 109 -3.40 -9.68 1.05
N GLN A 110 -4.38 -9.87 1.95
CA GLN A 110 -5.78 -10.04 1.56
C GLN A 110 -6.29 -8.82 0.78
N LEU A 111 -5.93 -7.62 1.19
CA LEU A 111 -6.29 -6.40 0.46
C LEU A 111 -5.69 -6.36 -0.95
N ILE A 112 -4.41 -6.73 -1.11
CA ILE A 112 -3.73 -6.78 -2.42
C ILE A 112 -4.46 -7.76 -3.34
N ILE A 113 -4.74 -8.97 -2.85
CA ILE A 113 -5.47 -10.00 -3.59
C ILE A 113 -6.88 -9.52 -3.97
N ASP A 114 -7.60 -8.91 -3.04
CA ASP A 114 -8.94 -8.37 -3.30
C ASP A 114 -8.93 -7.27 -4.37
N LEU A 115 -7.92 -6.42 -4.41
CA LEU A 115 -7.76 -5.38 -5.44
C LEU A 115 -7.50 -6.01 -6.81
N ALA A 116 -6.60 -6.99 -6.90
CA ALA A 116 -6.33 -7.72 -8.13
C ALA A 116 -7.58 -8.43 -8.65
N ASN A 117 -8.34 -9.10 -7.78
CA ASN A 117 -9.61 -9.76 -8.12
C ASN A 117 -10.69 -8.78 -8.62
N ARG A 118 -10.61 -7.51 -8.27
CA ARG A 118 -11.48 -6.43 -8.79
C ARG A 118 -10.95 -5.82 -10.09
N GLY A 119 -9.93 -6.39 -10.71
CA GLY A 119 -9.35 -5.95 -11.97
C GLY A 119 -8.37 -4.78 -11.85
N LYS A 120 -7.91 -4.42 -10.66
CA LYS A 120 -6.84 -3.43 -10.48
C LYS A 120 -5.48 -4.07 -10.74
N VAL A 121 -4.57 -3.33 -11.32
CA VAL A 121 -3.17 -3.76 -11.46
C VAL A 121 -2.42 -3.38 -10.19
N VAL A 122 -1.83 -4.36 -9.51
CA VAL A 122 -1.01 -4.12 -8.32
C VAL A 122 0.42 -4.56 -8.60
N ILE A 123 1.36 -3.63 -8.44
CA ILE A 123 2.80 -3.91 -8.54
C ILE A 123 3.38 -3.82 -7.14
N VAL A 124 3.95 -4.94 -6.67
CA VAL A 124 4.58 -5.04 -5.35
C VAL A 124 6.08 -5.15 -5.53
N VAL A 125 6.84 -4.27 -4.89
CA VAL A 125 8.28 -4.40 -4.71
C VAL A 125 8.52 -4.90 -3.29
N SER A 126 9.18 -6.01 -3.13
CA SER A 126 9.48 -6.60 -1.82
C SER A 126 10.80 -7.34 -1.83
N SER A 127 11.52 -7.25 -0.71
CA SER A 127 12.70 -8.06 -0.41
C SER A 127 12.36 -9.40 0.26
N GLU A 128 11.10 -9.60 0.66
CA GLU A 128 10.63 -10.82 1.31
C GLU A 128 10.09 -11.82 0.28
N MET A 129 10.91 -12.78 -0.18
CA MET A 129 10.50 -13.79 -1.17
C MET A 129 9.22 -14.57 -0.81
N PRO A 130 8.98 -14.99 0.46
CA PRO A 130 7.74 -15.68 0.80
C PRO A 130 6.48 -14.81 0.56
N GLU A 131 6.60 -13.48 0.70
CA GLU A 131 5.51 -12.56 0.38
C GLU A 131 5.16 -12.62 -1.11
N LEU A 132 6.17 -12.45 -1.98
CA LEU A 132 5.96 -12.46 -3.42
C LEU A 132 5.40 -13.81 -3.92
N LEU A 133 5.93 -14.92 -3.41
CA LEU A 133 5.43 -16.27 -3.74
C LEU A 133 3.99 -16.50 -3.30
N GLY A 134 3.53 -15.80 -2.24
CA GLY A 134 2.19 -15.98 -1.69
C GLY A 134 1.09 -15.12 -2.33
N ILE A 135 1.44 -14.01 -2.99
CA ILE A 135 0.44 -13.02 -3.42
C ILE A 135 0.55 -12.57 -4.88
N CYS A 136 1.65 -12.89 -5.58
CA CYS A 136 1.87 -12.42 -6.95
C CYS A 136 1.53 -13.51 -7.97
N ASP A 137 0.91 -13.12 -9.09
CA ASP A 137 0.69 -14.00 -10.25
C ASP A 137 1.98 -14.17 -11.07
N ARG A 138 2.86 -13.15 -11.01
CA ARG A 138 4.08 -13.06 -11.81
C ARG A 138 5.15 -12.29 -11.05
N ILE A 139 6.38 -12.77 -11.09
CA ILE A 139 7.53 -12.19 -10.39
C ILE A 139 8.57 -11.75 -11.40
N MET A 140 8.94 -10.47 -11.36
CA MET A 140 10.06 -9.91 -12.10
C MET A 140 11.26 -9.77 -11.16
N VAL A 141 12.38 -10.43 -11.51
CA VAL A 141 13.58 -10.43 -10.67
C VAL A 141 14.59 -9.44 -11.22
N MET A 142 15.01 -8.50 -10.36
CA MET A 142 16.04 -7.51 -10.66
C MET A 142 17.40 -7.97 -10.15
N SER A 143 18.47 -7.73 -10.92
CA SER A 143 19.85 -7.99 -10.52
C SER A 143 20.76 -6.92 -11.12
N GLY A 144 21.63 -6.31 -10.34
CA GLY A 144 22.55 -5.28 -10.81
C GLY A 144 21.87 -4.11 -11.55
N GLY A 145 20.64 -3.73 -11.14
CA GLY A 145 19.84 -2.67 -11.79
C GLY A 145 19.20 -3.08 -13.14
N ARG A 146 19.22 -4.37 -13.49
CA ARG A 146 18.67 -4.91 -14.74
C ARG A 146 17.60 -5.96 -14.46
N LEU A 147 16.65 -6.10 -15.37
CA LEU A 147 15.69 -7.22 -15.33
C LEU A 147 16.44 -8.52 -15.69
N ALA A 148 16.58 -9.41 -14.72
CA ALA A 148 17.31 -10.66 -14.85
C ALA A 148 16.43 -11.81 -15.33
N GLY A 149 15.14 -11.80 -14.98
CA GLY A 149 14.17 -12.79 -15.40
C GLY A 149 12.75 -12.42 -14.99
N GLU A 150 11.80 -13.14 -15.58
CA GLU A 150 10.39 -13.10 -15.29
C GLU A 150 9.89 -14.53 -15.06
N ILE A 151 9.10 -14.76 -14.01
CA ILE A 151 8.69 -16.08 -13.57
C ILE A 151 7.19 -16.01 -13.26
N ASN A 152 6.41 -16.95 -13.79
CA ASN A 152 5.01 -17.12 -13.37
C ASN A 152 4.94 -17.75 -11.98
N ALA A 153 3.92 -17.42 -11.19
CA ALA A 153 3.78 -17.90 -9.81
C ALA A 153 3.82 -19.45 -9.70
N GLU A 154 3.23 -20.14 -10.66
CA GLU A 154 3.19 -21.61 -10.70
C GLU A 154 4.56 -22.26 -10.80
N GLU A 155 5.54 -21.57 -11.40
CA GLU A 155 6.91 -22.03 -11.61
C GLU A 155 7.90 -21.44 -10.60
N ALA A 156 7.44 -20.45 -9.80
CA ALA A 156 8.29 -19.67 -8.92
C ALA A 156 8.75 -20.49 -7.71
N THR A 157 10.05 -20.59 -7.54
CA THR A 157 10.68 -21.14 -6.33
C THR A 157 11.71 -20.17 -5.79
N GLN A 158 12.02 -20.25 -4.50
CA GLN A 158 13.07 -19.41 -3.91
C GLN A 158 14.42 -19.61 -4.60
N GLU A 159 14.76 -20.85 -4.97
CA GLU A 159 16.00 -21.19 -5.68
C GLU A 159 16.08 -20.53 -7.06
N LEU A 160 14.98 -20.57 -7.82
CA LEU A 160 14.91 -19.95 -9.13
C LEU A 160 15.02 -18.43 -9.05
N ILE A 161 14.31 -17.80 -8.09
CA ILE A 161 14.41 -16.37 -7.84
C ILE A 161 15.85 -15.97 -7.49
N MET A 162 16.52 -16.71 -6.59
CA MET A 162 17.91 -16.46 -6.20
C MET A 162 18.88 -16.65 -7.38
N THR A 163 18.65 -17.62 -8.23
CA THR A 163 19.45 -17.83 -9.46
C THR A 163 19.40 -16.61 -10.37
N TYR A 164 18.22 -16.05 -10.59
CA TYR A 164 18.08 -14.80 -11.37
C TYR A 164 18.68 -13.59 -10.64
N ALA A 165 18.49 -13.49 -9.32
CA ALA A 165 19.00 -12.37 -8.53
C ALA A 165 20.55 -12.29 -8.53
N ALA A 166 21.24 -13.43 -8.66
CA ALA A 166 22.69 -13.51 -8.71
C ALA A 166 23.29 -13.32 -10.13
N LYS A 167 22.46 -13.14 -11.17
CA LYS A 167 22.90 -13.21 -12.58
C LYS A 167 23.86 -12.09 -13.00
N TYR A 168 23.73 -10.91 -12.40
CA TYR A 168 24.49 -9.70 -12.78
C TYR A 168 25.21 -9.06 -11.56
N VAL A 169 25.50 -9.86 -10.55
CA VAL A 169 26.28 -9.44 -9.36
C VAL A 169 27.77 -9.72 -9.62
#